data_b3ee3cef5bba7d64b5d79c347c59be48
#
_entry.id   b3ee3cef5bba7d64b5d79c347c59be48
#
_cell.length_a   1.000
_cell.length_b   1.000
_cell.length_c   1.000
_cell.angle_alpha   90.00
_cell.angle_beta   90.00
_cell.angle_gamma   90.00
#
_symmetry.space_group_name_H-M   'P 1'
#
loop_
_entity.id
_entity.type
_entity.pdbx_description
1 polymer ?
#
loop_
_entity_poly.entity_id
_entity_poly.type
_entity_poly.pdbx_seq_one_letter_code
_entity_poly.pdbx_strand_id
1 'polypeptide(L)'
;MITINIESTKYTITSKPTIDEWRSLMKYDFNEYSQWTAIIHTLTGAPIDELDAMDFEQKRLAVVMIAHGLTERVTVPLPDFNELEFGVWVDCEYYFAMGLEKSLHLIVDRLGHSTTCAQEALYVVETYMTWRTSIYKQYAALFSYEDTDFEEHVQTNKQTATEIAKGWYKILVDLASDDVLKIEAVTKLGIREALNFMALRKEKQTEELNRQKQKQRQHDLQRARR
;
A
#
# COMPACT_ATOMS: atom_id res chain seq x y z
N MET A 1 -23.16 15.22 6.76
CA MET A 1 -23.93 15.60 5.56
C MET A 1 -23.87 17.11 5.46
N ILE A 2 -23.29 17.62 4.41
CA ILE A 2 -23.09 19.05 4.17
C ILE A 2 -24.07 19.47 3.07
N THR A 3 -24.77 20.56 3.30
CA THR A 3 -25.71 21.08 2.30
C THR A 3 -25.20 22.41 1.77
N ILE A 4 -25.07 22.51 0.45
CA ILE A 4 -24.75 23.74 -0.26
C ILE A 4 -26.04 24.19 -0.95
N ASN A 5 -26.46 25.43 -0.71
CA ASN A 5 -27.56 26.03 -1.44
C ASN A 5 -26.98 26.91 -2.56
N ILE A 6 -27.30 26.58 -3.80
CA ILE A 6 -26.89 27.34 -4.96
C ILE A 6 -28.18 27.86 -5.57
N GLU A 7 -28.37 29.18 -5.59
CA GLU A 7 -29.64 29.84 -5.97
C GLU A 7 -30.83 29.24 -5.22
N SER A 8 -31.73 28.54 -5.90
CA SER A 8 -32.89 27.86 -5.35
C SER A 8 -32.72 26.35 -5.20
N THR A 9 -31.58 25.80 -5.63
CA THR A 9 -31.31 24.36 -5.63
C THR A 9 -30.46 23.98 -4.44
N LYS A 10 -30.83 22.89 -3.78
CA LYS A 10 -30.14 22.35 -2.63
C LYS A 10 -29.32 21.14 -3.02
N TYR A 11 -28.01 21.26 -2.94
CA TYR A 11 -27.08 20.16 -3.19
C TYR A 11 -26.57 19.59 -1.87
N THR A 12 -26.57 18.29 -1.76
CA THR A 12 -26.11 17.61 -0.54
C THR A 12 -24.81 16.88 -0.82
N ILE A 13 -23.76 17.27 -0.10
CA ILE A 13 -22.49 16.56 -0.10
C ILE A 13 -22.52 15.53 1.02
N THR A 14 -22.27 14.27 0.71
CA THR A 14 -22.04 13.27 1.73
C THR A 14 -20.69 13.55 2.40
N SER A 15 -20.67 13.57 3.73
CA SER A 15 -19.41 13.69 4.49
C SER A 15 -18.50 12.45 4.35
N LYS A 16 -18.98 11.43 3.69
CA LYS A 16 -18.29 10.16 3.46
C LYS A 16 -18.26 9.85 1.96
N PRO A 17 -17.26 10.36 1.24
CA PRO A 17 -17.12 10.06 -0.18
C PRO A 17 -16.87 8.58 -0.42
N THR A 18 -17.33 8.10 -1.55
CA THR A 18 -16.99 6.78 -2.07
C THR A 18 -15.51 6.73 -2.48
N ILE A 19 -14.96 5.53 -2.63
CA ILE A 19 -13.59 5.32 -3.12
C ILE A 19 -13.40 5.96 -4.50
N ASP A 20 -14.42 5.89 -5.38
CA ASP A 20 -14.34 6.47 -6.73
C ASP A 20 -14.40 8.00 -6.72
N GLU A 21 -15.23 8.59 -5.87
CA GLU A 21 -15.25 10.03 -5.63
C GLU A 21 -13.92 10.51 -5.05
N TRP A 22 -13.39 9.82 -4.05
CA TRP A 22 -12.07 10.11 -3.49
C TRP A 22 -10.97 10.06 -4.56
N ARG A 23 -10.93 8.99 -5.36
CA ARG A 23 -9.99 8.85 -6.48
C ARG A 23 -10.08 10.01 -7.47
N SER A 24 -11.31 10.45 -7.75
CA SER A 24 -11.56 11.57 -8.66
C SER A 24 -11.09 12.90 -8.08
N LEU A 25 -11.19 13.06 -6.75
CA LEU A 25 -10.73 14.24 -6.02
C LEU A 25 -9.21 14.34 -5.92
N MET A 26 -8.50 13.20 -5.83
CA MET A 26 -7.02 13.17 -5.74
C MET A 26 -6.30 13.76 -6.96
N LYS A 27 -7.04 14.07 -8.03
CA LYS A 27 -6.50 14.74 -9.23
C LYS A 27 -6.39 16.25 -9.07
N TYR A 28 -7.03 16.82 -8.05
CA TYR A 28 -7.12 18.26 -7.84
C TYR A 28 -6.28 18.73 -6.66
N ASP A 29 -5.73 19.93 -6.80
CA ASP A 29 -5.13 20.65 -5.69
C ASP A 29 -6.20 21.50 -4.99
N PHE A 30 -6.50 21.17 -3.74
CA PHE A 30 -7.50 21.85 -2.93
C PHE A 30 -7.11 23.30 -2.58
N ASN A 31 -5.85 23.67 -2.71
CA ASN A 31 -5.35 25.03 -2.49
C ASN A 31 -5.47 25.90 -3.75
N GLU A 32 -5.70 25.29 -4.91
CA GLU A 32 -5.76 26.00 -6.18
C GLU A 32 -7.20 26.41 -6.51
N TYR A 33 -7.48 27.73 -6.43
CA TYR A 33 -8.83 28.28 -6.65
C TYR A 33 -9.45 27.89 -7.99
N SER A 34 -8.66 27.85 -9.05
CA SER A 34 -9.11 27.48 -10.39
C SER A 34 -9.73 26.09 -10.49
N GLN A 35 -9.45 25.21 -9.50
CA GLN A 35 -9.91 23.83 -9.45
C GLN A 35 -11.15 23.63 -8.55
N TRP A 36 -11.53 24.64 -7.76
CA TRP A 36 -12.60 24.51 -6.77
C TRP A 36 -13.96 24.18 -7.37
N THR A 37 -14.32 24.78 -8.51
CA THR A 37 -15.55 24.45 -9.23
C THR A 37 -15.59 22.96 -9.59
N ALA A 38 -14.49 22.42 -10.11
CA ALA A 38 -14.38 21.00 -10.47
C ALA A 38 -14.45 20.06 -9.25
N ILE A 39 -13.83 20.45 -8.14
CA ILE A 39 -13.90 19.71 -6.86
C ILE A 39 -15.35 19.62 -6.37
N ILE A 40 -16.06 20.75 -6.34
CA ILE A 40 -17.47 20.82 -5.89
C ILE A 40 -18.36 20.02 -6.83
N HIS A 41 -18.19 20.20 -8.15
CA HIS A 41 -18.94 19.47 -9.18
C HIS A 41 -18.79 17.95 -9.01
N THR A 42 -17.56 17.46 -8.76
CA THR A 42 -17.28 16.03 -8.61
C THR A 42 -18.11 15.37 -7.50
N LEU A 43 -18.38 16.08 -6.40
CA LEU A 43 -19.14 15.53 -5.27
C LEU A 43 -20.63 15.86 -5.28
N THR A 44 -21.01 16.95 -5.92
CA THR A 44 -22.41 17.41 -5.89
C THR A 44 -23.19 17.04 -7.15
N GLY A 45 -22.47 16.87 -8.27
CA GLY A 45 -23.07 16.80 -9.59
C GLY A 45 -23.73 18.12 -10.04
N ALA A 46 -23.55 19.22 -9.30
CA ALA A 46 -24.13 20.51 -9.63
C ALA A 46 -23.61 21.02 -10.98
N PRO A 47 -24.43 21.65 -11.80
CA PRO A 47 -24.00 22.23 -13.08
C PRO A 47 -22.85 23.23 -12.89
N ILE A 48 -21.85 23.18 -13.76
CA ILE A 48 -20.66 24.03 -13.67
C ILE A 48 -21.05 25.52 -13.71
N ASP A 49 -22.02 25.88 -14.57
CA ASP A 49 -22.49 27.25 -14.71
C ASP A 49 -23.09 27.81 -13.42
N GLU A 50 -23.84 26.99 -12.66
CA GLU A 50 -24.35 27.36 -11.35
C GLU A 50 -23.23 27.52 -10.33
N LEU A 51 -22.25 26.64 -10.38
CA LEU A 51 -21.07 26.69 -9.50
C LEU A 51 -20.17 27.89 -9.79
N ASP A 52 -20.04 28.27 -11.07
CA ASP A 52 -19.27 29.45 -11.47
C ASP A 52 -19.92 30.76 -11.02
N ALA A 53 -21.24 30.78 -10.86
CA ALA A 53 -21.99 31.90 -10.30
C ALA A 53 -21.81 32.10 -8.80
N MET A 54 -21.29 31.06 -8.06
CA MET A 54 -20.98 31.19 -6.63
C MET A 54 -19.85 32.18 -6.39
N ASP A 55 -19.97 32.96 -5.32
CA ASP A 55 -18.88 33.84 -4.88
C ASP A 55 -17.68 33.05 -4.31
N PHE A 56 -16.57 33.76 -4.16
CA PHE A 56 -15.31 33.16 -3.67
C PHE A 56 -15.47 32.51 -2.30
N GLU A 57 -16.15 33.17 -1.35
CA GLU A 57 -16.29 32.68 0.02
C GLU A 57 -17.18 31.43 0.08
N GLN A 58 -18.21 31.37 -0.72
CA GLN A 58 -19.07 30.19 -0.84
C GLN A 58 -18.30 29.00 -1.39
N LYS A 59 -17.52 29.19 -2.47
CA LYS A 59 -16.65 28.13 -3.01
C LYS A 59 -15.59 27.69 -2.00
N ARG A 60 -14.93 28.65 -1.33
CA ARG A 60 -13.93 28.37 -0.31
C ARG A 60 -14.50 27.54 0.84
N LEU A 61 -15.65 27.93 1.36
CA LEU A 61 -16.33 27.21 2.44
C LEU A 61 -16.67 25.77 2.01
N ALA A 62 -17.23 25.60 0.81
CA ALA A 62 -17.57 24.28 0.28
C ALA A 62 -16.35 23.38 0.18
N VAL A 63 -15.24 23.87 -0.39
CA VAL A 63 -13.99 23.10 -0.54
C VAL A 63 -13.36 22.76 0.82
N VAL A 64 -13.35 23.70 1.76
CA VAL A 64 -12.86 23.45 3.14
C VAL A 64 -13.70 22.37 3.82
N MET A 65 -15.02 22.39 3.68
CA MET A 65 -15.89 21.38 4.26
C MET A 65 -15.68 20.01 3.61
N ILE A 66 -15.45 19.95 2.29
CA ILE A 66 -15.09 18.72 1.57
C ILE A 66 -13.77 18.18 2.10
N ALA A 67 -12.73 19.02 2.16
CA ALA A 67 -11.42 18.63 2.68
C ALA A 67 -11.49 18.12 4.12
N HIS A 68 -12.26 18.79 4.98
CA HIS A 68 -12.50 18.33 6.35
C HIS A 68 -13.20 16.97 6.38
N GLY A 69 -14.23 16.77 5.55
CA GLY A 69 -14.91 15.49 5.45
C GLY A 69 -13.97 14.35 5.01
N LEU A 70 -13.01 14.63 4.11
CA LEU A 70 -12.00 13.66 3.68
C LEU A 70 -11.01 13.28 4.79
N THR A 71 -10.76 14.18 5.74
CA THR A 71 -9.81 13.98 6.84
C THR A 71 -10.48 13.49 8.13
N GLU A 72 -11.80 13.39 8.17
CA GLU A 72 -12.53 12.87 9.33
C GLU A 72 -12.12 11.42 9.59
N ARG A 73 -11.63 11.15 10.81
CA ARG A 73 -11.19 9.81 11.19
C ARG A 73 -12.39 8.91 11.45
N VAL A 74 -12.42 7.81 10.76
CA VAL A 74 -13.42 6.74 10.96
C VAL A 74 -12.69 5.53 11.52
N THR A 75 -13.31 4.84 12.46
CA THR A 75 -12.78 3.59 13.02
C THR A 75 -13.73 2.46 12.63
N VAL A 76 -13.19 1.41 12.06
CA VAL A 76 -13.92 0.20 11.68
C VAL A 76 -13.29 -1.03 12.32
N PRO A 77 -14.05 -2.11 12.55
CA PRO A 77 -13.47 -3.39 12.95
C PRO A 77 -12.47 -3.86 11.88
N LEU A 78 -11.31 -4.32 12.33
CA LEU A 78 -10.24 -4.79 11.46
C LEU A 78 -10.03 -6.29 11.64
N PRO A 79 -9.61 -7.01 10.58
CA PRO A 79 -9.13 -8.38 10.73
C PRO A 79 -7.84 -8.41 11.55
N ASP A 80 -7.53 -9.55 12.16
CA ASP A 80 -6.21 -9.74 12.76
C ASP A 80 -5.17 -9.94 11.65
N PHE A 81 -4.35 -8.93 11.41
CA PHE A 81 -3.31 -8.99 10.38
C PHE A 81 -2.23 -10.04 10.66
N ASN A 82 -2.11 -10.53 11.91
CA ASN A 82 -1.17 -11.60 12.23
C ASN A 82 -1.62 -12.97 11.70
N GLU A 83 -2.91 -13.11 11.40
CA GLU A 83 -3.49 -14.33 10.83
C GLU A 83 -3.59 -14.29 9.31
N LEU A 84 -3.10 -13.21 8.68
CA LEU A 84 -3.12 -13.10 7.22
C LEU A 84 -2.28 -14.21 6.57
N GLU A 85 -2.81 -14.74 5.49
CA GLU A 85 -2.09 -15.65 4.60
C GLU A 85 -0.96 -14.93 3.84
N PHE A 86 0.11 -15.63 3.57
CA PHE A 86 1.26 -15.07 2.84
C PHE A 86 0.87 -14.60 1.42
N GLY A 87 -0.05 -15.29 0.76
CA GLY A 87 -0.59 -14.86 -0.53
C GLY A 87 -1.30 -13.51 -0.47
N VAL A 88 -2.03 -13.22 0.61
CA VAL A 88 -2.66 -11.90 0.84
C VAL A 88 -1.60 -10.81 0.94
N TRP A 89 -0.52 -11.07 1.69
CA TRP A 89 0.61 -10.15 1.77
C TRP A 89 1.22 -9.86 0.39
N VAL A 90 1.51 -10.90 -0.39
CA VAL A 90 2.12 -10.77 -1.72
C VAL A 90 1.24 -9.94 -2.66
N ASP A 91 -0.07 -10.16 -2.64
CA ASP A 91 -1.02 -9.38 -3.44
C ASP A 91 -1.05 -7.91 -3.00
N CYS A 92 -1.06 -7.64 -1.68
CA CYS A 92 -1.02 -6.29 -1.16
C CYS A 92 0.28 -5.56 -1.55
N GLU A 93 1.45 -6.23 -1.51
CA GLU A 93 2.72 -5.65 -1.97
C GLU A 93 2.65 -5.22 -3.44
N TYR A 94 2.06 -6.05 -4.29
CA TYR A 94 1.82 -5.71 -5.69
C TYR A 94 0.88 -4.51 -5.84
N TYR A 95 -0.24 -4.50 -5.11
CA TYR A 95 -1.21 -3.42 -5.17
C TYR A 95 -0.64 -2.08 -4.68
N PHE A 96 0.18 -2.07 -3.63
CA PHE A 96 0.90 -0.87 -3.21
C PHE A 96 1.84 -0.34 -4.29
N ALA A 97 2.51 -1.23 -5.01
CA ALA A 97 3.38 -0.84 -6.12
C ALA A 97 2.62 -0.25 -7.32
N MET A 98 1.35 -0.59 -7.50
CA MET A 98 0.48 0.02 -8.51
C MET A 98 0.08 1.47 -8.18
N GLY A 99 0.24 1.87 -6.92
CA GLY A 99 -0.18 3.15 -6.37
C GLY A 99 -1.58 3.10 -5.74
N LEU A 100 -1.70 3.72 -4.57
CA LEU A 100 -2.89 3.67 -3.74
C LEU A 100 -4.15 4.19 -4.45
N GLU A 101 -4.01 5.22 -5.29
CA GLU A 101 -5.13 5.78 -6.05
C GLU A 101 -5.82 4.74 -6.96
N LYS A 102 -5.05 3.80 -7.51
CA LYS A 102 -5.57 2.78 -8.42
C LYS A 102 -6.03 1.53 -7.68
N SER A 103 -5.42 1.22 -6.55
CA SER A 103 -5.52 -0.10 -5.90
C SER A 103 -6.17 -0.08 -4.53
N LEU A 104 -6.61 1.07 -4.01
CA LEU A 104 -7.20 1.17 -2.67
C LEU A 104 -8.30 0.12 -2.43
N HIS A 105 -9.25 -0.01 -3.36
CA HIS A 105 -10.34 -0.98 -3.27
C HIS A 105 -9.83 -2.43 -3.31
N LEU A 106 -8.79 -2.73 -4.13
CA LEU A 106 -8.22 -4.07 -4.25
C LEU A 106 -7.52 -4.49 -2.95
N ILE A 107 -6.79 -3.57 -2.31
CA ILE A 107 -6.12 -3.83 -1.03
C ILE A 107 -7.16 -4.10 0.05
N VAL A 108 -8.19 -3.27 0.13
CA VAL A 108 -9.23 -3.39 1.16
C VAL A 108 -10.01 -4.69 1.01
N ASP A 109 -10.44 -5.03 -0.20
CA ASP A 109 -11.12 -6.30 -0.49
C ASP A 109 -10.22 -7.50 -0.16
N ARG A 110 -8.93 -7.42 -0.50
CA ARG A 110 -7.98 -8.50 -0.24
C ARG A 110 -7.70 -8.70 1.25
N LEU A 111 -7.79 -7.62 2.03
CA LEU A 111 -7.73 -7.67 3.50
C LEU A 111 -9.03 -8.15 4.15
N GLY A 112 -10.04 -8.53 3.36
CA GLY A 112 -11.30 -9.06 3.85
C GLY A 112 -12.28 -8.00 4.38
N HIS A 113 -12.06 -6.73 4.05
CA HIS A 113 -12.95 -5.63 4.44
C HIS A 113 -13.66 -5.07 3.21
N SER A 114 -14.98 -5.24 3.13
CA SER A 114 -15.77 -4.72 2.01
C SER A 114 -16.39 -3.37 2.39
N THR A 115 -15.96 -2.31 1.75
CA THR A 115 -16.52 -0.96 1.92
C THR A 115 -16.45 -0.16 0.64
N THR A 116 -17.45 0.70 0.44
CA THR A 116 -17.42 1.73 -0.61
C THR A 116 -16.99 3.09 -0.08
N CYS A 117 -16.88 3.25 1.25
CA CYS A 117 -16.51 4.49 1.90
C CYS A 117 -14.98 4.68 1.88
N ALA A 118 -14.53 5.79 1.30
CA ALA A 118 -13.09 6.08 1.17
C ALA A 118 -12.37 6.21 2.53
N GLN A 119 -13.00 6.85 3.53
CA GLN A 119 -12.38 7.03 4.85
C GLN A 119 -12.20 5.69 5.57
N GLU A 120 -13.18 4.77 5.46
CA GLU A 120 -13.06 3.42 6.00
C GLU A 120 -11.95 2.65 5.31
N ALA A 121 -11.90 2.72 3.98
CA ALA A 121 -10.86 2.10 3.18
C ALA A 121 -9.45 2.63 3.54
N LEU A 122 -9.30 3.94 3.65
CA LEU A 122 -8.05 4.58 4.03
C LEU A 122 -7.62 4.19 5.46
N TYR A 123 -8.56 4.14 6.41
CA TYR A 123 -8.27 3.69 7.78
C TYR A 123 -7.75 2.24 7.81
N VAL A 124 -8.40 1.32 7.07
CA VAL A 124 -7.96 -0.07 6.95
C VAL A 124 -6.53 -0.15 6.42
N VAL A 125 -6.27 0.55 5.30
CA VAL A 125 -4.96 0.55 4.64
C VAL A 125 -3.88 1.20 5.51
N GLU A 126 -4.16 2.33 6.16
CA GLU A 126 -3.21 3.01 7.05
C GLU A 126 -2.81 2.13 8.24
N THR A 127 -3.80 1.44 8.83
CA THR A 127 -3.53 0.50 9.93
C THR A 127 -2.73 -0.72 9.44
N TYR A 128 -3.07 -1.26 8.28
CA TYR A 128 -2.29 -2.33 7.65
C TYR A 128 -0.86 -1.89 7.36
N MET A 129 -0.64 -0.70 6.81
CA MET A 129 0.71 -0.16 6.54
C MET A 129 1.54 -0.02 7.82
N THR A 130 0.92 0.40 8.92
CA THR A 130 1.58 0.48 10.23
C THR A 130 2.03 -0.91 10.69
N TRP A 131 1.14 -1.89 10.63
CA TRP A 131 1.47 -3.29 10.94
C TRP A 131 2.52 -3.85 9.98
N ARG A 132 2.36 -3.64 8.67
CA ARG A 132 3.33 -4.03 7.63
C ARG A 132 4.72 -3.51 7.93
N THR A 133 4.84 -2.24 8.31
CA THR A 133 6.12 -1.63 8.68
C THR A 133 6.75 -2.33 9.89
N SER A 134 5.95 -2.77 10.87
CA SER A 134 6.45 -3.53 12.01
C SER A 134 7.00 -4.90 11.59
N ILE A 135 6.35 -5.57 10.62
CA ILE A 135 6.84 -6.83 10.04
C ILE A 135 8.18 -6.62 9.32
N TYR A 136 8.31 -5.59 8.47
CA TYR A 136 9.59 -5.29 7.81
C TYR A 136 10.71 -5.03 8.81
N LYS A 137 10.44 -4.30 9.90
CA LYS A 137 11.41 -4.07 10.96
C LYS A 137 11.80 -5.37 11.69
N GLN A 138 10.82 -6.23 11.99
CA GLN A 138 11.06 -7.51 12.64
C GLN A 138 11.94 -8.44 11.79
N TYR A 139 11.76 -8.42 10.50
CA TYR A 139 12.49 -9.27 9.53
C TYR A 139 13.51 -8.48 8.70
N ALA A 140 14.09 -7.42 9.27
CA ALA A 140 15.02 -6.55 8.54
C ALA A 140 16.16 -7.32 7.86
N ALA A 141 16.68 -8.38 8.51
CA ALA A 141 17.72 -9.23 7.94
C ALA A 141 17.31 -9.94 6.63
N LEU A 142 16.01 -10.14 6.37
CA LEU A 142 15.54 -10.68 5.09
C LEU A 142 15.54 -9.63 3.98
N PHE A 143 15.20 -8.39 4.34
CA PHE A 143 14.93 -7.30 3.41
C PHE A 143 16.10 -6.33 3.25
N SER A 144 17.14 -6.42 4.12
CA SER A 144 18.36 -5.64 3.94
C SER A 144 19.16 -6.21 2.77
N TYR A 145 19.22 -5.45 1.68
CA TYR A 145 20.38 -5.49 0.79
C TYR A 145 21.53 -4.85 1.56
N GLU A 146 22.75 -5.41 1.43
CA GLU A 146 23.95 -4.86 2.04
C GLU A 146 24.06 -3.37 1.66
N ASP A 147 24.14 -2.52 2.71
CA ASP A 147 24.44 -1.09 2.65
C ASP A 147 23.52 -0.20 1.78
N THR A 148 22.40 0.23 2.36
CA THR A 148 21.95 1.64 2.23
C THR A 148 20.71 1.89 3.07
N ASP A 149 20.57 3.08 3.62
CA ASP A 149 19.49 3.56 4.50
C ASP A 149 18.09 3.21 3.97
N PHE A 150 17.31 2.48 4.80
CA PHE A 150 15.98 1.98 4.46
C PHE A 150 15.01 3.09 4.04
N GLU A 151 15.21 4.31 4.52
CA GLU A 151 14.38 5.47 4.17
C GLU A 151 14.71 6.05 2.79
N GLU A 152 15.94 5.90 2.31
CA GLU A 152 16.38 6.42 1.00
C GLU A 152 16.03 5.46 -0.16
N HIS A 153 15.94 4.14 0.10
CA HIS A 153 15.60 3.13 -0.92
C HIS A 153 14.14 3.13 -1.34
N VAL A 154 13.23 3.60 -0.50
CA VAL A 154 11.81 3.79 -0.87
C VAL A 154 11.66 4.93 -1.89
N GLN A 155 12.62 5.86 -1.97
CA GLN A 155 12.54 7.03 -2.86
C GLN A 155 13.39 6.94 -4.14
N THR A 156 14.44 6.11 -4.19
CA THR A 156 15.41 6.16 -5.30
C THR A 156 15.33 5.06 -6.34
N ASN A 157 14.76 3.89 -6.02
CA ASN A 157 14.50 2.85 -7.01
C ASN A 157 12.99 2.73 -7.25
N LYS A 158 12.47 3.40 -8.29
CA LYS A 158 11.11 3.19 -8.82
C LYS A 158 11.03 1.78 -9.45
N GLN A 159 11.07 0.74 -8.61
CA GLN A 159 10.70 -0.59 -9.09
C GLN A 159 9.27 -0.53 -9.60
N THR A 160 9.06 -1.02 -10.79
CA THR A 160 7.71 -1.11 -11.36
C THR A 160 6.90 -2.14 -10.58
N ALA A 161 5.58 -1.98 -10.53
CA ALA A 161 4.70 -2.98 -9.92
C ALA A 161 4.96 -4.40 -10.46
N THR A 162 5.31 -4.50 -11.74
CA THR A 162 5.67 -5.76 -12.39
C THR A 162 6.96 -6.38 -11.83
N GLU A 163 7.97 -5.57 -11.52
CA GLU A 163 9.23 -6.07 -10.93
C GLU A 163 9.02 -6.55 -9.51
N ILE A 164 8.21 -5.83 -8.72
CA ILE A 164 7.82 -6.24 -7.37
C ILE A 164 7.04 -7.57 -7.42
N ALA A 165 6.06 -7.68 -8.32
CA ALA A 165 5.32 -8.93 -8.52
C ALA A 165 6.23 -10.10 -8.90
N LYS A 166 7.18 -9.88 -9.83
CA LYS A 166 8.16 -10.90 -10.22
C LYS A 166 9.06 -11.31 -9.05
N GLY A 167 9.47 -10.34 -8.22
CA GLY A 167 10.27 -10.60 -7.02
C GLY A 167 9.54 -11.52 -6.04
N TRP A 168 8.30 -11.20 -5.72
CA TRP A 168 7.48 -12.01 -4.82
C TRP A 168 7.11 -13.36 -5.40
N TYR A 169 6.79 -13.43 -6.71
CA TYR A 169 6.54 -14.70 -7.38
C TYR A 169 7.76 -15.63 -7.32
N LYS A 170 8.96 -15.09 -7.54
CA LYS A 170 10.21 -15.85 -7.38
C LYS A 170 10.37 -16.41 -5.97
N ILE A 171 10.01 -15.62 -4.95
CA ILE A 171 10.03 -16.08 -3.55
C ILE A 171 9.02 -17.23 -3.34
N LEU A 172 7.81 -17.13 -3.89
CA LEU A 172 6.81 -18.20 -3.80
C LEU A 172 7.31 -19.49 -4.45
N VAL A 173 7.89 -19.41 -5.64
CA VAL A 173 8.47 -20.57 -6.36
C VAL A 173 9.62 -21.19 -5.57
N ASP A 174 10.50 -20.35 -5.00
CA ASP A 174 11.61 -20.81 -4.18
C ASP A 174 11.14 -21.50 -2.89
N LEU A 175 10.14 -20.97 -2.21
CA LEU A 175 9.51 -21.60 -1.05
C LEU A 175 8.83 -22.93 -1.41
N ALA A 176 8.21 -23.02 -2.58
CA ALA A 176 7.61 -24.23 -3.12
C ALA A 176 8.67 -25.26 -3.58
N SER A 177 9.97 -24.95 -3.52
CA SER A 177 11.08 -25.78 -4.02
C SER A 177 10.93 -26.12 -5.51
N ASP A 178 10.58 -25.11 -6.33
CA ASP A 178 10.31 -25.21 -7.77
C ASP A 178 9.14 -26.16 -8.15
N ASP A 179 8.34 -26.57 -7.17
CA ASP A 179 7.17 -27.42 -7.39
C ASP A 179 5.90 -26.57 -7.51
N VAL A 180 5.41 -26.42 -8.74
CA VAL A 180 4.23 -25.60 -9.03
C VAL A 180 2.98 -26.07 -8.27
N LEU A 181 2.86 -27.36 -7.95
CA LEU A 181 1.73 -27.90 -7.21
C LEU A 181 1.71 -27.48 -5.75
N LYS A 182 2.85 -27.02 -5.21
CA LYS A 182 2.97 -26.53 -3.83
C LYS A 182 2.78 -25.02 -3.69
N ILE A 183 2.76 -24.26 -4.78
CA ILE A 183 2.63 -22.79 -4.74
C ILE A 183 1.35 -22.39 -3.98
N GLU A 184 0.22 -23.04 -4.26
CA GLU A 184 -1.03 -22.77 -3.56
C GLU A 184 -0.93 -23.05 -2.05
N ALA A 185 -0.25 -24.10 -1.65
CA ALA A 185 -0.03 -24.41 -0.23
C ALA A 185 0.85 -23.35 0.44
N VAL A 186 1.88 -22.85 -0.26
CA VAL A 186 2.74 -21.77 0.23
C VAL A 186 1.97 -20.46 0.39
N THR A 187 1.06 -20.11 -0.51
CA THR A 187 0.26 -18.88 -0.38
C THR A 187 -0.70 -18.92 0.80
N LYS A 188 -1.07 -20.10 1.30
CA LYS A 188 -1.95 -20.30 2.47
C LYS A 188 -1.21 -20.35 3.80
N LEU A 189 0.13 -20.32 3.81
CA LEU A 189 0.90 -20.21 5.04
C LEU A 189 0.62 -18.88 5.73
N GLY A 190 0.63 -18.86 7.05
CA GLY A 190 0.65 -17.61 7.79
C GLY A 190 1.89 -16.79 7.44
N ILE A 191 1.75 -15.47 7.34
CA ILE A 191 2.86 -14.60 6.93
C ILE A 191 4.11 -14.77 7.79
N ARG A 192 3.94 -14.85 9.13
CA ARG A 192 5.07 -15.04 10.05
C ARG A 192 5.75 -16.40 9.86
N GLU A 193 4.97 -17.42 9.55
CA GLU A 193 5.50 -18.76 9.27
C GLU A 193 6.37 -18.74 8.01
N ALA A 194 5.87 -18.16 6.92
CA ALA A 194 6.60 -18.01 5.67
C ALA A 194 7.90 -17.20 5.87
N LEU A 195 7.83 -16.06 6.56
CA LEU A 195 8.99 -15.20 6.82
C LEU A 195 10.02 -15.86 7.74
N ASN A 196 9.59 -16.60 8.77
CA ASN A 196 10.49 -17.37 9.63
C ASN A 196 11.24 -18.45 8.84
N PHE A 197 10.53 -19.15 7.94
CA PHE A 197 11.16 -20.16 7.09
C PHE A 197 12.19 -19.54 6.14
N MET A 198 11.86 -18.37 5.54
CA MET A 198 12.79 -17.62 4.70
C MET A 198 14.03 -17.17 5.48
N ALA A 199 13.86 -16.67 6.71
CA ALA A 199 14.95 -16.23 7.56
C ALA A 199 15.92 -17.39 7.86
N LEU A 200 15.38 -18.54 8.28
CA LEU A 200 16.17 -19.73 8.54
C LEU A 200 16.92 -20.23 7.30
N ARG A 201 16.28 -20.17 6.13
CA ARG A 201 16.90 -20.56 4.87
C ARG A 201 18.06 -19.63 4.48
N LYS A 202 17.87 -18.32 4.61
CA LYS A 202 18.91 -17.31 4.39
C LYS A 202 20.10 -17.51 5.33
N GLU A 203 19.85 -17.78 6.60
CA GLU A 203 20.90 -18.07 7.61
C GLU A 203 21.73 -19.29 7.18
N LYS A 204 21.10 -20.41 6.86
CA LYS A 204 21.78 -21.62 6.38
C LYS A 204 22.63 -21.36 5.13
N GLN A 205 22.10 -20.62 4.16
CA GLN A 205 22.82 -20.26 2.94
C GLN A 205 24.07 -19.41 3.27
N THR A 206 23.94 -18.45 4.18
CA THR A 206 25.03 -17.59 4.62
C THR A 206 26.12 -18.38 5.34
N GLU A 207 25.73 -19.31 6.23
CA GLU A 207 26.69 -20.21 6.91
C GLU A 207 27.43 -21.09 5.91
N GLU A 208 26.73 -21.65 4.94
CA GLU A 208 27.33 -22.51 3.92
C GLU A 208 28.33 -21.74 3.04
N LEU A 209 27.96 -20.52 2.61
CA LEU A 209 28.85 -19.63 1.88
C LEU A 209 30.10 -19.27 2.68
N ASN A 210 29.94 -18.95 3.96
CA ASN A 210 31.07 -18.64 4.84
C ASN A 210 31.99 -19.86 5.02
N ARG A 211 31.42 -21.06 5.15
CA ARG A 211 32.19 -22.31 5.24
C ARG A 211 32.97 -22.58 3.95
N GLN A 212 32.38 -22.32 2.78
CA GLN A 212 33.05 -22.46 1.48
C GLN A 212 34.20 -21.44 1.36
N LYS A 213 33.97 -20.16 1.70
CA LYS A 213 35.01 -19.12 1.71
C LYS A 213 36.18 -19.48 2.62
N GLN A 214 35.92 -20.04 3.80
CA GLN A 214 36.98 -20.49 4.71
C GLN A 214 37.81 -21.64 4.14
N LYS A 215 37.16 -22.65 3.53
CA LYS A 215 37.86 -23.76 2.86
C LYS A 215 38.75 -23.25 1.72
N GLN A 216 38.25 -22.31 0.95
CA GLN A 216 39.00 -21.73 -0.17
C GLN A 216 40.24 -20.98 0.33
N ARG A 217 40.10 -20.14 1.36
CA ARG A 217 41.24 -19.43 1.99
C ARG A 217 42.30 -20.41 2.52
N GLN A 218 41.90 -21.50 3.17
CA GLN A 218 42.80 -22.52 3.65
C GLN A 218 43.56 -23.20 2.51
N HIS A 219 42.90 -23.51 1.43
CA HIS A 219 43.50 -24.08 0.23
C HIS A 219 44.54 -23.16 -0.41
N ASP A 220 44.20 -21.87 -0.52
CA ASP A 220 45.08 -20.82 -1.12
C ASP A 220 46.34 -20.63 -0.24
N LEU A 221 46.20 -20.63 1.08
CA LEU A 221 47.31 -20.58 2.02
C LEU A 221 48.24 -21.83 1.91
N GLN A 222 47.68 -23.02 1.70
CA GLN A 222 48.47 -24.23 1.48
C GLN A 222 49.21 -24.19 0.13
N ARG A 223 48.61 -23.62 -0.91
CA ARG A 223 49.27 -23.42 -2.20
C ARG A 223 50.41 -22.41 -2.13
N ALA A 224 50.27 -21.33 -1.38
CA ALA A 224 51.26 -20.29 -1.22
C ALA A 224 52.49 -20.77 -0.37
N ARG A 225 52.37 -21.88 0.36
CA ARG A 225 53.47 -22.47 1.17
C ARG A 225 54.27 -23.55 0.45
N ARG A 226 53.84 -23.93 -0.75
CA ARG A 226 54.59 -24.83 -1.66
C ARG A 226 55.34 -24.07 -2.73
#